data_2f148b68de8a4c907361ec65c7ace75b
#
_entry.id   2f148b68de8a4c907361ec65c7ace75b
#
_cell.length_a   1.000
_cell.length_b   1.000
_cell.length_c   1.000
_cell.angle_alpha   90.00
_cell.angle_beta   90.00
_cell.angle_gamma   90.00
#
_symmetry.space_group_name_H-M   'P 1'
#
loop_
_entity.id
_entity.type
_entity.pdbx_description
1 polymer ?
#
loop_
_entity_poly.entity_id
_entity_poly.type
_entity_poly.pdbx_seq_one_letter_code
_entity_poly.pdbx_strand_id
1 'polypeptide(L)'
;MANLNQLSEETRRIFVLADTHDRLPERVKEIAKSADEIWHLGDICAQSILDELRAVGPQVTVVRGNCDSNTDWPLVVDLVRGGLKLRLQHIPPDHSPKDADVVLHGHTHVPRHQKRGSVLFLNPGCVTRANQGAPPSVAWLESADGKLNWKLVSLR
;
A
#
# COMPACT_ATOMS: atom_id res chain seq x y z
N MET A 1 -26.98 -21.52 -1.51
CA MET A 1 -25.88 -21.28 -0.55
C MET A 1 -24.95 -20.23 -1.12
N ALA A 2 -24.75 -19.15 -0.38
CA ALA A 2 -23.81 -18.15 -0.82
C ALA A 2 -22.42 -18.77 -0.91
N ASN A 3 -21.83 -18.71 -2.08
CA ASN A 3 -20.50 -19.20 -2.29
C ASN A 3 -19.53 -18.29 -1.53
N LEU A 4 -18.68 -18.87 -0.70
CA LEU A 4 -17.66 -18.11 0.02
C LEU A 4 -16.77 -17.29 -0.92
N ASN A 5 -16.57 -17.77 -2.14
CA ASN A 5 -15.83 -17.03 -3.16
C ASN A 5 -16.53 -15.74 -3.57
N GLN A 6 -17.85 -15.70 -3.52
CA GLN A 6 -18.60 -14.46 -3.83
C GLN A 6 -18.39 -13.40 -2.74
N LEU A 7 -18.28 -13.82 -1.47
CA LEU A 7 -18.00 -12.90 -0.37
C LEU A 7 -16.58 -12.32 -0.48
N SER A 8 -15.61 -13.11 -0.95
CA SER A 8 -14.23 -12.64 -1.13
C SER A 8 -14.06 -11.72 -2.34
N GLU A 9 -15.06 -11.67 -3.22
CA GLU A 9 -15.07 -10.84 -4.43
C GLU A 9 -15.77 -9.51 -4.24
N GLU A 10 -16.31 -9.24 -3.04
CA GLU A 10 -16.85 -7.92 -2.73
C GLU A 10 -15.80 -6.85 -2.90
N THR A 11 -16.22 -5.68 -3.39
CA THR A 11 -15.35 -4.54 -3.57
C THR A 11 -14.72 -4.13 -2.26
N ARG A 12 -13.40 -4.09 -2.23
CA ARG A 12 -12.64 -3.59 -1.09
C ARG A 12 -11.94 -2.31 -1.47
N ARG A 13 -12.03 -1.35 -0.57
CA ARG A 13 -11.31 -0.08 -0.69
C ARG A 13 -10.12 -0.13 0.26
N ILE A 14 -8.94 -0.14 -0.32
CA ILE A 14 -7.70 -0.24 0.43
C ILE A 14 -6.96 1.08 0.32
N PHE A 15 -6.66 1.68 1.47
CA PHE A 15 -5.86 2.90 1.54
C PHE A 15 -4.39 2.50 1.59
N VAL A 16 -3.59 2.98 0.64
CA VAL A 16 -2.19 2.59 0.50
C VAL A 16 -1.30 3.81 0.68
N LEU A 17 -0.32 3.69 1.58
CA LEU A 17 0.65 4.75 1.83
C LEU A 17 2.04 4.15 2.07
N ALA A 18 3.06 4.98 1.96
CA ALA A 18 4.46 4.60 2.16
C ALA A 18 5.28 5.81 2.60
N ASP A 19 6.43 5.54 3.20
CA ASP A 19 7.46 6.55 3.46
C ASP A 19 6.94 7.73 4.28
N THR A 20 6.36 7.42 5.45
CA THR A 20 5.90 8.45 6.40
C THR A 20 7.06 9.11 7.14
N HIS A 21 8.15 8.38 7.38
CA HIS A 21 9.36 8.92 8.02
C HIS A 21 9.04 9.74 9.28
N ASP A 22 8.41 9.11 10.26
CA ASP A 22 8.04 9.70 11.55
C ASP A 22 6.98 10.79 11.51
N ARG A 23 6.31 10.98 10.37
CA ARG A 23 5.30 12.01 10.24
C ARG A 23 4.03 11.50 9.56
N LEU A 24 2.90 11.64 10.27
CA LEU A 24 1.59 11.27 9.74
C LEU A 24 0.67 12.49 9.78
N PRO A 25 0.50 13.19 8.66
CA PRO A 25 -0.39 14.36 8.60
C PRO A 25 -1.83 14.00 8.94
N GLU A 26 -2.54 14.91 9.62
CA GLU A 26 -3.95 14.70 9.97
C GLU A 26 -4.82 14.39 8.75
N ARG A 27 -4.56 15.06 7.63
CA ARG A 27 -5.29 14.82 6.39
C ARG A 27 -5.22 13.37 5.94
N VAL A 28 -4.07 12.72 6.12
CA VAL A 28 -3.90 11.31 5.77
C VAL A 28 -4.83 10.44 6.61
N LYS A 29 -4.90 10.71 7.91
CA LYS A 29 -5.80 9.97 8.82
C LYS A 29 -7.27 10.19 8.43
N GLU A 30 -7.63 11.41 8.07
CA GLU A 30 -8.99 11.73 7.64
C GLU A 30 -9.39 10.96 6.38
N ILE A 31 -8.51 10.91 5.40
CA ILE A 31 -8.77 10.16 4.15
C ILE A 31 -8.91 8.67 4.45
N ALA A 32 -8.09 8.14 5.34
CA ALA A 32 -8.05 6.71 5.65
C ALA A 32 -9.29 6.18 6.37
N LYS A 33 -10.09 7.05 6.98
CA LYS A 33 -11.25 6.64 7.77
C LYS A 33 -12.28 5.81 7.01
N SER A 34 -12.41 6.03 5.71
CA SER A 34 -13.40 5.34 4.87
C SER A 34 -12.85 4.06 4.23
N ALA A 35 -11.64 3.65 4.57
CA ALA A 35 -11.04 2.45 4.01
C ALA A 35 -11.57 1.18 4.69
N ASP A 36 -11.55 0.08 3.94
CA ASP A 36 -11.77 -1.25 4.51
C ASP A 36 -10.47 -1.78 5.12
N GLU A 37 -9.34 -1.46 4.50
CA GLU A 37 -8.01 -1.84 4.96
C GLU A 37 -7.04 -0.70 4.73
N ILE A 38 -5.96 -0.67 5.53
CA ILE A 38 -4.85 0.26 5.35
C ILE A 38 -3.58 -0.56 5.14
N TRP A 39 -2.84 -0.30 4.08
CA TRP A 39 -1.55 -0.94 3.80
C TRP A 39 -0.45 0.11 3.82
N HIS A 40 0.54 -0.08 4.70
CA HIS A 40 1.74 0.76 4.77
C HIS A 40 2.92 0.00 4.19
N LEU A 41 3.54 0.56 3.17
CA LEU A 41 4.58 -0.11 2.39
C LEU A 41 6.01 0.19 2.87
N GLY A 42 6.16 0.56 4.15
CA GLY A 42 7.47 0.66 4.78
C GLY A 42 8.02 2.08 4.91
N ASP A 43 9.12 2.18 5.64
CA ASP A 43 9.74 3.43 6.10
C ASP A 43 8.75 4.24 6.95
N ILE A 44 8.24 3.57 7.97
CA ILE A 44 7.37 4.15 8.99
C ILE A 44 8.20 4.95 9.97
N CYS A 45 9.33 4.37 10.37
CA CYS A 45 10.31 4.78 11.35
C CYS A 45 9.81 4.64 12.79
N ALA A 46 8.92 5.49 13.28
CA ALA A 46 8.45 5.40 14.66
C ALA A 46 7.23 4.50 14.82
N GLN A 47 7.24 3.66 15.85
CA GLN A 47 6.10 2.81 16.22
C GLN A 47 4.83 3.63 16.42
N SER A 48 4.95 4.87 16.92
CA SER A 48 3.81 5.75 17.15
C SER A 48 3.00 6.05 15.88
N ILE A 49 3.65 6.08 14.72
CA ILE A 49 2.95 6.27 13.43
C ILE A 49 2.01 5.09 13.16
N LEU A 50 2.49 3.88 13.40
CA LEU A 50 1.67 2.68 13.22
C LEU A 50 0.51 2.64 14.22
N ASP A 51 0.78 3.07 15.46
CA ASP A 51 -0.26 3.15 16.49
C ASP A 51 -1.35 4.16 16.09
N GLU A 52 -0.96 5.31 15.53
CA GLU A 52 -1.91 6.30 15.03
C GLU A 52 -2.76 5.76 13.88
N LEU A 53 -2.13 5.03 12.95
CA LEU A 53 -2.86 4.40 11.84
C LEU A 53 -3.87 3.36 12.34
N ARG A 54 -3.47 2.53 13.30
CA ARG A 54 -4.36 1.54 13.90
C ARG A 54 -5.53 2.18 14.61
N ALA A 55 -5.33 3.33 15.21
CA ALA A 55 -6.38 4.08 15.89
C ALA A 55 -7.44 4.64 14.94
N VAL A 56 -7.16 4.74 13.65
CA VAL A 56 -8.13 5.20 12.65
C VAL A 56 -9.31 4.23 12.53
N GLY A 57 -9.07 2.93 12.69
CA GLY A 57 -10.12 1.92 12.73
C GLY A 57 -9.93 0.74 11.79
N PRO A 58 -9.66 0.94 10.47
CA PRO A 58 -9.43 -0.18 9.57
C PRO A 58 -8.22 -1.02 9.94
N GLN A 59 -8.22 -2.30 9.55
CA GLN A 59 -7.10 -3.19 9.77
C GLN A 59 -5.87 -2.70 9.01
N VAL A 60 -4.72 -2.65 9.69
CA VAL A 60 -3.46 -2.19 9.10
C VAL A 60 -2.55 -3.38 8.81
N THR A 61 -2.08 -3.46 7.58
CA THR A 61 -1.02 -4.37 7.17
C THR A 61 0.23 -3.53 6.88
N VAL A 62 1.38 -3.98 7.36
CA VAL A 62 2.63 -3.24 7.25
C VAL A 62 3.75 -4.13 6.74
N VAL A 63 4.64 -3.56 5.92
CA VAL A 63 5.91 -4.19 5.57
C VAL A 63 7.05 -3.30 6.05
N ARG A 64 8.19 -3.92 6.35
CA ARG A 64 9.35 -3.22 6.89
C ARG A 64 10.16 -2.56 5.77
N GLY A 65 10.44 -1.27 5.92
CA GLY A 65 11.32 -0.54 5.03
C GLY A 65 12.77 -0.53 5.53
N ASN A 66 13.67 0.03 4.72
CA ASN A 66 15.09 0.08 5.05
C ASN A 66 15.41 1.03 6.20
N CYS A 67 14.53 1.98 6.51
CA CYS A 67 14.67 2.87 7.66
C CYS A 67 14.00 2.33 8.93
N ASP A 68 13.34 1.19 8.85
CA ASP A 68 12.60 0.61 9.97
C ASP A 68 13.50 -0.31 10.79
N SER A 69 13.55 -0.09 12.11
CA SER A 69 14.36 -0.90 13.03
C SER A 69 13.59 -2.06 13.65
N ASN A 70 12.25 -2.06 13.54
CA ASN A 70 11.43 -3.12 14.12
C ASN A 70 11.48 -4.39 13.26
N THR A 71 12.24 -5.38 13.69
CA THR A 71 12.42 -6.64 12.95
C THR A 71 11.21 -7.57 13.02
N ASP A 72 10.21 -7.26 13.85
CA ASP A 72 8.95 -8.01 13.89
C ASP A 72 8.07 -7.69 12.69
N TRP A 73 8.29 -6.56 12.04
CA TRP A 73 7.55 -6.23 10.82
C TRP A 73 8.10 -7.04 9.65
N PRO A 74 7.23 -7.72 8.88
CA PRO A 74 7.69 -8.56 7.78
C PRO A 74 8.26 -7.73 6.63
N LEU A 75 9.26 -8.28 5.93
CA LEU A 75 9.82 -7.64 4.73
C LEU A 75 8.89 -7.78 3.53
N VAL A 76 8.14 -8.87 3.46
CA VAL A 76 7.24 -9.18 2.35
C VAL A 76 5.94 -9.73 2.91
N VAL A 77 4.83 -9.25 2.35
CA VAL A 77 3.49 -9.80 2.65
C VAL A 77 2.83 -10.15 1.33
N ASP A 78 2.39 -11.39 1.20
CA ASP A 78 1.63 -11.85 0.04
C ASP A 78 0.15 -11.95 0.41
N LEU A 79 -0.71 -11.34 -0.40
CA LEU A 79 -2.14 -11.29 -0.18
C LEU A 79 -2.88 -11.61 -1.47
N VAL A 80 -4.13 -12.06 -1.34
CA VAL A 80 -5.03 -12.24 -2.48
C VAL A 80 -6.20 -11.27 -2.32
N ARG A 81 -6.45 -10.47 -3.34
CA ARG A 81 -7.59 -9.55 -3.38
C ARG A 81 -8.14 -9.54 -4.80
N GLY A 82 -9.47 -9.67 -4.90
CA GLY A 82 -10.12 -9.70 -6.20
C GLY A 82 -9.65 -10.85 -7.10
N GLY A 83 -9.19 -11.95 -6.51
CA GLY A 83 -8.64 -13.08 -7.24
C GLY A 83 -7.21 -12.90 -7.75
N LEU A 84 -6.58 -11.77 -7.46
CA LEU A 84 -5.21 -11.47 -7.88
C LEU A 84 -4.23 -11.66 -6.73
N LYS A 85 -3.01 -12.07 -7.06
CA LYS A 85 -1.91 -12.23 -6.10
C LYS A 85 -1.14 -10.92 -6.01
N LEU A 86 -1.19 -10.30 -4.82
CA LEU A 86 -0.51 -9.03 -4.56
C LEU A 86 0.65 -9.26 -3.59
N ARG A 87 1.79 -8.68 -3.92
CA ARG A 87 2.97 -8.72 -3.06
C ARG A 87 3.30 -7.32 -2.59
N LEU A 88 3.35 -7.15 -1.28
CA LEU A 88 3.74 -5.92 -0.64
C LEU A 88 5.19 -6.03 -0.18
N GLN A 89 6.03 -5.09 -0.58
CA GLN A 89 7.40 -4.98 -0.11
C GLN A 89 7.87 -3.54 -0.28
N HIS A 90 8.81 -3.11 0.55
CA HIS A 90 9.25 -1.72 0.51
C HIS A 90 10.13 -1.41 -0.70
N ILE A 91 11.20 -2.20 -0.87
CA ILE A 91 12.14 -2.02 -1.98
C ILE A 91 11.64 -2.83 -3.17
N PRO A 92 11.44 -2.19 -4.34
CA PRO A 92 10.95 -2.91 -5.50
C PRO A 92 11.99 -3.93 -6.01
N PRO A 93 11.54 -5.11 -6.49
CA PRO A 93 12.45 -6.07 -7.10
C PRO A 93 12.97 -5.55 -8.44
N ASP A 94 14.17 -5.98 -8.82
CA ASP A 94 14.80 -5.56 -10.08
C ASP A 94 14.10 -6.12 -11.32
N HIS A 95 13.39 -7.23 -11.14
CA HIS A 95 12.69 -7.90 -12.23
C HIS A 95 11.31 -8.35 -11.77
N SER A 96 10.45 -8.67 -12.73
CA SER A 96 9.07 -9.05 -12.45
C SER A 96 9.01 -10.44 -11.81
N PRO A 97 8.44 -10.60 -10.60
CA PRO A 97 8.29 -11.92 -10.00
C PRO A 97 7.28 -12.76 -10.79
N LYS A 98 7.51 -14.08 -10.82
CA LYS A 98 6.61 -15.00 -11.52
C LYS A 98 5.40 -15.42 -10.71
N ASP A 99 5.45 -15.21 -9.40
CA ASP A 99 4.44 -15.66 -8.44
C ASP A 99 3.58 -14.54 -7.88
N ALA A 100 3.55 -13.40 -8.53
CA ALA A 100 2.69 -12.28 -8.16
C ALA A 100 2.12 -11.62 -9.41
N ASP A 101 0.87 -11.15 -9.31
CA ASP A 101 0.23 -10.37 -10.37
C ASP A 101 0.50 -8.88 -10.21
N VAL A 102 0.64 -8.44 -8.96
CA VAL A 102 0.83 -7.04 -8.61
C VAL A 102 1.89 -6.93 -7.53
N VAL A 103 2.81 -5.98 -7.69
CA VAL A 103 3.78 -5.60 -6.66
C VAL A 103 3.48 -4.18 -6.22
N LEU A 104 3.24 -4.01 -4.92
CA LEU A 104 3.09 -2.69 -4.32
C LEU A 104 4.34 -2.39 -3.50
N HIS A 105 4.96 -1.25 -3.75
CA HIS A 105 6.21 -0.89 -3.10
C HIS A 105 6.29 0.61 -2.80
N GLY A 106 7.26 1.01 -2.00
CA GLY A 106 7.60 2.39 -1.72
C GLY A 106 9.04 2.67 -2.14
N HIS A 107 9.82 3.24 -1.24
CA HIS A 107 11.26 3.44 -1.33
C HIS A 107 11.73 4.55 -2.27
N THR A 108 11.23 4.61 -3.50
CA THR A 108 11.69 5.59 -4.50
C THR A 108 11.15 7.00 -4.26
N HIS A 109 10.08 7.13 -3.46
CA HIS A 109 9.34 8.37 -3.22
C HIS A 109 8.70 8.93 -4.50
N VAL A 110 8.51 8.09 -5.52
CA VAL A 110 7.92 8.46 -6.80
C VAL A 110 6.71 7.59 -7.08
N PRO A 111 5.54 8.18 -7.34
CA PRO A 111 4.37 7.39 -7.74
C PRO A 111 4.67 6.52 -8.95
N ARG A 112 4.12 5.31 -8.93
CA ARG A 112 4.32 4.37 -10.03
C ARG A 112 3.02 3.64 -10.36
N HIS A 113 2.74 3.50 -11.63
CA HIS A 113 1.64 2.69 -12.15
C HIS A 113 2.13 2.12 -13.48
N GLN A 114 2.85 1.01 -13.43
CA GLN A 114 3.60 0.51 -14.57
C GLN A 114 3.47 -0.99 -14.68
N LYS A 115 3.10 -1.47 -15.86
CA LYS A 115 3.10 -2.89 -16.17
C LYS A 115 4.44 -3.28 -16.78
N ARG A 116 5.08 -4.32 -16.22
CA ARG A 116 6.32 -4.89 -16.74
C ARG A 116 6.09 -6.39 -16.92
N GLY A 117 6.03 -6.82 -18.19
CA GLY A 117 5.62 -8.17 -18.51
C GLY A 117 4.16 -8.40 -18.07
N SER A 118 3.91 -9.41 -17.28
CA SER A 118 2.58 -9.72 -16.75
C SER A 118 2.32 -9.12 -15.37
N VAL A 119 3.27 -8.38 -14.79
CA VAL A 119 3.18 -7.87 -13.43
C VAL A 119 2.96 -6.37 -13.42
N LEU A 120 1.98 -5.94 -12.64
CA LEU A 120 1.69 -4.53 -12.40
C LEU A 120 2.45 -4.03 -11.19
N PHE A 121 3.20 -2.93 -11.34
CA PHE A 121 3.94 -2.28 -10.25
C PHE A 121 3.24 -1.01 -9.83
N LEU A 122 2.96 -0.87 -8.54
CA LEU A 122 2.25 0.26 -7.96
C LEU A 122 3.05 0.86 -6.79
N ASN A 123 3.17 2.18 -6.78
CA ASN A 123 3.77 2.93 -5.69
C ASN A 123 2.88 4.14 -5.38
N PRO A 124 2.42 4.31 -4.14
CA PRO A 124 1.54 5.43 -3.78
C PRO A 124 2.27 6.77 -3.69
N GLY A 125 3.58 6.79 -3.89
CA GLY A 125 4.38 7.97 -3.64
C GLY A 125 4.74 8.10 -2.17
N CYS A 126 5.36 9.21 -1.82
CA CYS A 126 5.80 9.48 -0.46
C CYS A 126 4.85 10.44 0.24
N VAL A 127 4.53 10.16 1.50
CA VAL A 127 3.64 11.03 2.28
C VAL A 127 4.31 12.36 2.61
N THR A 128 5.62 12.36 2.89
CA THR A 128 6.30 13.53 3.44
C THR A 128 7.37 14.11 2.53
N ARG A 129 8.04 13.29 1.73
CA ARG A 129 9.18 13.71 0.90
C ARG A 129 9.01 13.22 -0.53
N ALA A 130 8.28 13.98 -1.31
CA ALA A 130 8.12 13.68 -2.72
C ALA A 130 9.46 13.81 -3.45
N ASN A 131 9.62 13.07 -4.51
CA ASN A 131 10.83 13.04 -5.32
C ASN A 131 10.48 13.30 -6.79
N GLN A 132 11.46 13.74 -7.57
CA GLN A 132 11.33 13.99 -9.02
C GLN A 132 10.12 14.88 -9.38
N GLY A 133 9.86 15.89 -8.54
CA GLY A 133 8.80 16.85 -8.79
C GLY A 133 7.38 16.38 -8.47
N ALA A 134 7.19 15.16 -8.01
CA ALA A 134 5.88 14.68 -7.61
C ALA A 134 5.44 15.34 -6.30
N PRO A 135 4.15 15.65 -6.13
CA PRO A 135 3.65 16.10 -4.83
C PRO A 135 3.61 14.93 -3.84
N PRO A 136 3.58 15.19 -2.53
CA PRO A 136 3.26 14.17 -1.55
C PRO A 136 1.93 13.52 -1.89
N SER A 137 1.84 12.20 -1.72
CA SER A 137 0.66 11.46 -2.18
C SER A 137 0.42 10.19 -1.39
N VAL A 138 -0.79 9.69 -1.52
CA VAL A 138 -1.25 8.37 -1.08
C VAL A 138 -2.07 7.79 -2.21
N ALA A 139 -2.62 6.60 -2.05
CA ALA A 139 -3.41 6.00 -3.11
C ALA A 139 -4.59 5.20 -2.57
N TRP A 140 -5.59 5.05 -3.42
CA TRP A 140 -6.69 4.10 -3.23
C TRP A 140 -6.50 2.93 -4.17
N LEU A 141 -6.63 1.73 -3.62
CA LEU A 141 -6.72 0.50 -4.39
C LEU A 141 -8.10 -0.10 -4.16
N GLU A 142 -8.88 -0.24 -5.21
CA GLU A 142 -10.16 -0.91 -5.14
C GLU A 142 -10.06 -2.24 -5.88
N SER A 143 -10.48 -3.32 -5.23
CA SER A 143 -10.43 -4.65 -5.80
C SER A 143 -11.81 -5.26 -5.87
N ALA A 144 -12.14 -5.87 -7.03
CA ALA A 144 -13.37 -6.60 -7.25
C ALA A 144 -13.22 -7.51 -8.47
N ASP A 145 -13.62 -8.78 -8.34
CA ASP A 145 -13.79 -9.71 -9.47
C ASP A 145 -12.67 -9.71 -10.51
N GLY A 146 -11.42 -9.88 -10.07
CA GLY A 146 -10.26 -9.93 -10.94
C GLY A 146 -9.83 -8.58 -11.49
N LYS A 147 -10.42 -7.50 -10.99
CA LYS A 147 -10.09 -6.14 -11.43
C LYS A 147 -9.54 -5.33 -10.28
N LEU A 148 -8.55 -4.50 -10.58
CA LEU A 148 -8.00 -3.51 -9.66
C LEU A 148 -8.16 -2.13 -10.26
N ASN A 149 -8.57 -1.18 -9.42
CA ASN A 149 -8.58 0.24 -9.78
C ASN A 149 -7.63 0.97 -8.85
N TRP A 150 -6.67 1.67 -9.41
CA TRP A 150 -5.64 2.40 -8.68
C TRP A 150 -5.82 3.89 -8.90
N LYS A 151 -5.94 4.64 -7.80
CA LYS A 151 -6.12 6.08 -7.87
C LYS A 151 -5.13 6.77 -6.94
N LEU A 152 -4.23 7.54 -7.52
CA LEU A 152 -3.30 8.37 -6.77
C LEU A 152 -4.03 9.60 -6.23
N VAL A 153 -3.75 9.96 -4.97
CA VAL A 153 -4.34 11.12 -4.31
C VAL A 153 -3.20 12.06 -3.89
N SER A 154 -3.16 13.24 -4.49
CA SER A 154 -2.24 14.29 -4.08
C SER A 154 -2.64 14.84 -2.72
N LEU A 155 -1.64 15.06 -1.85
CA LEU A 155 -1.85 15.67 -0.53
C LEU A 155 -1.71 17.19 -0.56
N ARG A 156 -1.41 17.74 -1.70
CA ARG A 156 -1.38 19.21 -1.89
C ARG A 156 -2.71 19.74 -2.38
#